data_a888cfe5f137703831704a0ecaf02653
#
_entry.id   a888cfe5f137703831704a0ecaf02653
#
_cell.length_a   1.000
_cell.length_b   1.000
_cell.length_c   1.000
_cell.angle_alpha   90.00
_cell.angle_beta   90.00
_cell.angle_gamma   90.00
#
_symmetry.space_group_name_H-M   'P 1'
#
loop_
_entity.id
_entity.type
_entity.pdbx_description
1 polymer ?
#
loop_
_entity_poly.entity_id
_entity_poly.type
_entity_poly.pdbx_seq_one_letter_code
_entity_poly.pdbx_strand_id
1 'polypeptide(L)'
;MRMGRRVPRCGPIALLVAISLLGGAAEAQGPGQSLEGVAKGDEPLIIDADEIVYDRQNDTVRAEGDVVITAGDAVLGADRVEVRQTTGEAEASGQVVLDDPQARIRAGRARLSLEDETGFLEDGHVFLPRSRFQLGGERLEKGFGQSYRISDGVLTTCLCGEDHAPDWSIHGEEIDIELDGFGRVRDGVFRVKDVPILYLPYATFPIVRERQSGFLFPRFGLSNARGFQYVQPFYWAIDKSSDATISLDVETSARLGLLGEYRYALSPEAGGNLTASYFNEKIGGDRSDEVVDPNIVDPVIPENRWSVIGYHRQ
;
A
#
# COMPACT_ATOMS: atom_id res chain seq x y z
N MET A 1 -32.96 23.92 4.45
CA MET A 1 -33.04 22.46 4.50
C MET A 1 -31.67 21.90 4.12
N ARG A 2 -30.79 21.65 5.12
CA ARG A 2 -29.38 21.26 4.91
C ARG A 2 -29.33 19.72 4.84
N MET A 3 -29.09 19.17 3.67
CA MET A 3 -28.79 17.75 3.48
C MET A 3 -27.30 17.53 3.76
N GLY A 4 -26.98 17.05 4.96
CA GLY A 4 -25.65 16.56 5.29
C GLY A 4 -25.40 15.21 4.64
N ARG A 5 -24.54 15.16 3.62
CA ARG A 5 -23.98 13.91 3.11
C ARG A 5 -23.04 13.35 4.19
N ARG A 6 -23.45 12.26 4.82
CA ARG A 6 -22.56 11.43 5.64
C ARG A 6 -21.55 10.75 4.70
N VAL A 7 -20.29 11.09 4.88
CA VAL A 7 -19.17 10.34 4.31
C VAL A 7 -19.15 8.98 5.03
N PRO A 8 -19.14 7.84 4.32
CA PRO A 8 -18.99 6.55 4.98
C PRO A 8 -17.58 6.50 5.61
N ARG A 9 -17.54 6.41 6.94
CA ARG A 9 -16.33 6.06 7.67
C ARG A 9 -15.93 4.68 7.18
N CYS A 10 -14.72 4.54 6.61
CA CYS A 10 -14.08 3.24 6.42
C CYS A 10 -13.98 2.57 7.78
N GLY A 11 -14.80 1.56 8.02
CA GLY A 11 -14.64 0.67 9.16
C GLY A 11 -13.36 -0.14 9.00
N PRO A 12 -12.78 -0.60 10.10
CA PRO A 12 -11.63 -1.48 10.10
C PRO A 12 -11.97 -2.76 9.33
N ILE A 13 -10.93 -3.44 8.84
CA ILE A 13 -11.02 -4.81 8.31
C ILE A 13 -11.47 -5.67 9.51
N ALA A 14 -12.76 -5.76 9.70
CA ALA A 14 -13.34 -6.58 10.74
C ALA A 14 -13.73 -7.91 10.08
N LEU A 15 -12.84 -8.88 10.15
CA LEU A 15 -13.25 -10.27 10.09
C LEU A 15 -13.97 -10.55 11.42
N LEU A 16 -15.20 -10.05 11.55
CA LEU A 16 -16.07 -10.28 12.69
C LEU A 16 -16.77 -11.62 12.49
N VAL A 17 -16.09 -12.72 12.82
CA VAL A 17 -16.73 -14.01 13.06
C VAL A 17 -17.22 -13.99 14.50
N ALA A 18 -18.39 -13.44 14.75
CA ALA A 18 -19.05 -13.54 16.04
C ALA A 18 -20.01 -14.73 16.00
N ILE A 19 -19.57 -15.87 16.50
CA ILE A 19 -20.43 -17.03 16.72
C ILE A 19 -21.22 -16.80 18.00
N SER A 20 -22.43 -16.28 17.89
CA SER A 20 -23.40 -16.27 18.98
C SER A 20 -24.26 -17.53 18.88
N LEU A 21 -23.80 -18.64 19.47
CA LEU A 21 -24.61 -19.83 19.58
C LEU A 21 -25.60 -19.66 20.74
N LEU A 22 -26.86 -19.36 20.39
CA LEU A 22 -28.00 -19.65 21.27
C LEU A 22 -28.15 -21.17 21.37
N GLY A 23 -28.10 -21.70 22.61
CA GLY A 23 -28.12 -23.11 22.89
C GLY A 23 -29.35 -23.83 22.30
N GLY A 24 -29.09 -24.67 21.32
CA GLY A 24 -29.99 -25.67 20.79
C GLY A 24 -29.15 -26.81 20.27
N ALA A 25 -29.26 -27.99 20.90
CA ALA A 25 -28.61 -29.20 20.41
C ALA A 25 -29.22 -29.57 19.05
N ALA A 26 -28.48 -29.40 17.99
CA ALA A 26 -28.76 -29.99 16.68
C ALA A 26 -27.71 -31.09 16.43
N GLU A 27 -28.09 -32.35 16.56
CA GLU A 27 -27.33 -33.46 15.99
C GLU A 27 -27.54 -33.42 14.47
N ALA A 28 -26.55 -32.99 13.72
CA ALA A 28 -26.52 -33.10 12.28
C ALA A 28 -25.91 -34.47 11.90
N GLN A 29 -26.66 -35.30 11.20
CA GLN A 29 -26.21 -36.59 10.65
C GLN A 29 -26.29 -36.53 9.12
N GLY A 30 -25.11 -36.52 8.46
CA GLY A 30 -25.02 -36.65 6.99
C GLY A 30 -23.70 -36.13 6.46
N PRO A 31 -23.27 -36.52 5.25
CA PRO A 31 -22.11 -35.95 4.62
C PRO A 31 -22.40 -34.48 4.25
N GLY A 32 -21.57 -33.57 4.76
CA GLY A 32 -21.73 -32.13 4.65
C GLY A 32 -22.62 -31.57 5.78
N GLN A 33 -22.01 -30.93 6.78
CA GLN A 33 -22.71 -30.30 7.90
C GLN A 33 -22.71 -28.80 7.71
N SER A 34 -23.88 -28.18 7.79
CA SER A 34 -24.05 -26.73 7.73
C SER A 34 -24.65 -26.20 9.02
N LEU A 35 -24.03 -25.15 9.58
CA LEU A 35 -24.55 -24.42 10.72
C LEU A 35 -24.82 -22.96 10.29
N GLU A 36 -26.05 -22.51 10.49
CA GLU A 36 -26.42 -21.11 10.33
C GLU A 36 -26.38 -20.41 11.69
N GLY A 37 -25.60 -19.34 11.81
CA GLY A 37 -25.47 -18.52 13.01
C GLY A 37 -25.66 -17.04 12.67
N VAL A 38 -25.85 -16.22 13.70
CA VAL A 38 -25.94 -14.76 13.53
C VAL A 38 -24.57 -14.15 13.87
N ALA A 39 -23.92 -13.54 12.88
CA ALA A 39 -22.73 -12.73 13.10
C ALA A 39 -23.11 -11.47 13.89
N LYS A 40 -22.11 -10.78 14.45
CA LYS A 40 -22.30 -9.48 15.13
C LYS A 40 -22.57 -8.38 14.09
N GLY A 41 -23.78 -8.39 13.56
CA GLY A 41 -24.30 -7.64 12.41
C GLY A 41 -25.45 -8.44 11.81
N ASP A 42 -26.31 -7.85 11.03
CA ASP A 42 -27.51 -8.48 10.46
C ASP A 42 -27.22 -9.58 9.41
N GLU A 43 -25.98 -10.00 9.21
CA GLU A 43 -25.59 -10.99 8.18
C GLU A 43 -25.40 -12.38 8.79
N PRO A 44 -25.98 -13.44 8.19
CA PRO A 44 -25.84 -14.80 8.67
C PRO A 44 -24.39 -15.32 8.46
N LEU A 45 -23.87 -16.03 9.44
CA LEU A 45 -22.64 -16.82 9.33
C LEU A 45 -23.03 -18.23 8.90
N ILE A 46 -22.48 -18.69 7.78
CA ILE A 46 -22.69 -20.04 7.26
C ILE A 46 -21.37 -20.79 7.36
N ILE A 47 -21.37 -21.97 7.97
CA ILE A 47 -20.22 -22.85 8.09
C ILE A 47 -20.55 -24.17 7.42
N ASP A 48 -19.79 -24.54 6.39
CA ASP A 48 -19.82 -25.84 5.74
C ASP A 48 -18.51 -26.56 6.05
N ALA A 49 -18.58 -27.81 6.45
CA ALA A 49 -17.44 -28.67 6.74
C ALA A 49 -17.85 -30.16 6.71
N ASP A 50 -16.88 -31.06 6.58
CA ASP A 50 -17.15 -32.50 6.68
C ASP A 50 -17.58 -32.91 8.08
N GLU A 51 -16.96 -32.31 9.09
CA GLU A 51 -17.29 -32.57 10.51
C GLU A 51 -17.29 -31.27 11.31
N ILE A 52 -18.32 -31.09 12.15
CA ILE A 52 -18.42 -29.98 13.10
C ILE A 52 -18.67 -30.55 14.51
N VAL A 53 -17.76 -30.24 15.42
CA VAL A 53 -17.81 -30.71 16.82
C VAL A 53 -17.86 -29.49 17.74
N TYR A 54 -18.81 -29.52 18.68
CA TYR A 54 -18.87 -28.58 19.79
C TYR A 54 -18.44 -29.23 21.10
N ASP A 55 -17.29 -28.83 21.61
CA ASP A 55 -16.79 -29.21 22.93
C ASP A 55 -17.34 -28.27 24.01
N ARG A 56 -18.35 -28.75 24.75
CA ARG A 56 -19.00 -27.99 25.84
C ARG A 56 -18.09 -27.74 27.04
N GLN A 57 -17.06 -28.57 27.26
CA GLN A 57 -16.17 -28.42 28.42
C GLN A 57 -15.21 -27.27 28.23
N ASN A 58 -14.72 -27.10 27.01
CA ASN A 58 -13.76 -26.07 26.63
C ASN A 58 -14.41 -24.90 25.88
N ASP A 59 -15.72 -24.95 25.68
CA ASP A 59 -16.50 -23.96 24.93
C ASP A 59 -15.88 -23.67 23.54
N THR A 60 -15.53 -24.74 22.83
CA THR A 60 -14.79 -24.68 21.56
C THR A 60 -15.62 -25.34 20.47
N VAL A 61 -15.77 -24.61 19.34
CA VAL A 61 -16.32 -25.15 18.11
C VAL A 61 -15.14 -25.49 17.18
N ARG A 62 -15.14 -26.71 16.67
CA ARG A 62 -14.14 -27.21 15.71
C ARG A 62 -14.86 -27.68 14.46
N ALA A 63 -14.40 -27.18 13.31
CA ALA A 63 -14.80 -27.63 11.98
C ALA A 63 -13.59 -28.25 11.28
N GLU A 64 -13.74 -29.41 10.68
CA GLU A 64 -12.68 -30.15 9.98
C GLU A 64 -13.16 -30.68 8.64
N GLY A 65 -12.24 -30.70 7.65
CA GLY A 65 -12.47 -31.18 6.29
C GLY A 65 -13.16 -30.15 5.41
N ASP A 66 -12.44 -29.65 4.40
CA ASP A 66 -12.92 -28.68 3.39
C ASP A 66 -13.79 -27.56 3.99
N VAL A 67 -13.32 -26.97 5.09
CA VAL A 67 -14.08 -25.95 5.83
C VAL A 67 -14.25 -24.71 4.98
N VAL A 68 -15.49 -24.29 4.78
CA VAL A 68 -15.85 -23.01 4.14
C VAL A 68 -16.73 -22.21 5.08
N ILE A 69 -16.29 -21.02 5.45
CA ILE A 69 -17.05 -20.09 6.28
C ILE A 69 -17.39 -18.86 5.44
N THR A 70 -18.69 -18.56 5.31
CA THR A 70 -19.19 -17.40 4.58
C THR A 70 -19.83 -16.43 5.58
N ALA A 71 -19.40 -15.15 5.51
CA ALA A 71 -19.93 -14.06 6.30
C ALA A 71 -20.07 -12.81 5.40
N GLY A 72 -21.30 -12.53 4.93
CA GLY A 72 -21.51 -11.48 3.94
C GLY A 72 -20.71 -11.74 2.65
N ASP A 73 -19.89 -10.77 2.28
CA ASP A 73 -19.03 -10.85 1.09
C ASP A 73 -17.67 -11.55 1.36
N ALA A 74 -17.38 -11.94 2.61
CA ALA A 74 -16.14 -12.61 2.98
C ALA A 74 -16.30 -14.13 2.98
N VAL A 75 -15.33 -14.85 2.39
CA VAL A 75 -15.27 -16.30 2.35
C VAL A 75 -13.92 -16.76 2.88
N LEU A 76 -13.93 -17.58 3.94
CA LEU A 76 -12.76 -18.24 4.49
C LEU A 76 -12.80 -19.72 4.14
N GLY A 77 -11.75 -20.23 3.50
CA GLY A 77 -11.50 -21.64 3.29
C GLY A 77 -10.31 -22.11 4.12
N ALA A 78 -10.38 -23.34 4.69
CA ALA A 78 -9.28 -23.98 5.41
C ALA A 78 -9.52 -25.48 5.55
N ASP A 79 -8.48 -26.25 5.90
CA ASP A 79 -8.66 -27.68 6.23
C ASP A 79 -9.28 -27.88 7.62
N ARG A 80 -8.99 -26.92 8.53
CA ARG A 80 -9.49 -26.94 9.92
C ARG A 80 -9.69 -25.53 10.44
N VAL A 81 -10.79 -25.32 11.14
CA VAL A 81 -11.06 -24.08 11.89
C VAL A 81 -11.47 -24.44 13.32
N GLU A 82 -10.87 -23.77 14.29
CA GLU A 82 -11.21 -23.89 15.71
C GLU A 82 -11.52 -22.51 16.30
N VAL A 83 -12.66 -22.38 16.98
CA VAL A 83 -13.09 -21.14 17.61
C VAL A 83 -13.36 -21.41 19.07
N ARG A 84 -12.65 -20.72 19.96
CA ARG A 84 -12.84 -20.76 21.40
C ARG A 84 -13.72 -19.59 21.81
N GLN A 85 -14.96 -19.89 22.18
CA GLN A 85 -15.97 -18.85 22.46
C GLN A 85 -15.65 -18.04 23.73
N THR A 86 -15.09 -18.69 24.76
CA THR A 86 -14.71 -18.03 26.00
C THR A 86 -13.64 -16.97 25.90
N THR A 87 -12.69 -17.14 24.97
CA THR A 87 -11.56 -16.19 24.76
C THR A 87 -11.70 -15.36 23.48
N GLY A 88 -12.69 -15.69 22.65
CA GLY A 88 -12.83 -15.06 21.35
C GLY A 88 -11.66 -15.34 20.38
N GLU A 89 -10.89 -16.42 20.63
CA GLU A 89 -9.80 -16.81 19.74
C GLU A 89 -10.29 -17.73 18.63
N ALA A 90 -9.92 -17.42 17.38
CA ALA A 90 -10.14 -18.25 16.21
C ALA A 90 -8.81 -18.66 15.60
N GLU A 91 -8.69 -19.93 15.24
CA GLU A 91 -7.52 -20.46 14.54
C GLU A 91 -7.97 -21.24 13.31
N ALA A 92 -7.39 -20.92 12.15
CA ALA A 92 -7.55 -21.66 10.91
C ALA A 92 -6.20 -22.23 10.47
N SER A 93 -6.19 -23.45 9.98
CA SER A 93 -4.98 -24.16 9.57
C SER A 93 -5.22 -25.04 8.35
N GLY A 94 -4.14 -25.23 7.56
CA GLY A 94 -4.16 -25.98 6.31
C GLY A 94 -4.81 -25.18 5.18
N GLN A 95 -4.00 -24.78 4.20
CA GLN A 95 -4.42 -24.05 2.99
C GLN A 95 -5.43 -22.90 3.26
N VAL A 96 -5.13 -22.09 4.29
CA VAL A 96 -6.02 -20.98 4.66
C VAL A 96 -6.12 -19.97 3.51
N VAL A 97 -7.34 -19.72 3.03
CA VAL A 97 -7.65 -18.73 1.99
C VAL A 97 -8.80 -17.87 2.50
N LEU A 98 -8.57 -16.57 2.58
CA LEU A 98 -9.62 -15.58 2.84
C LEU A 98 -9.77 -14.68 1.62
N ASP A 99 -10.97 -14.63 1.06
CA ASP A 99 -11.35 -13.69 0.00
C ASP A 99 -12.38 -12.71 0.55
N ASP A 100 -11.97 -11.45 0.66
CA ASP A 100 -12.76 -10.33 1.13
C ASP A 100 -12.58 -9.15 0.17
N PRO A 101 -13.58 -8.29 -0.06
CA PRO A 101 -13.44 -7.13 -0.94
C PRO A 101 -12.28 -6.19 -0.61
N GLN A 102 -11.76 -6.23 0.61
CA GLN A 102 -10.67 -5.37 1.07
C GLN A 102 -9.30 -6.06 1.05
N ALA A 103 -9.27 -7.40 1.18
CA ALA A 103 -8.04 -8.18 1.24
C ALA A 103 -8.25 -9.60 0.72
N ARG A 104 -7.25 -10.15 0.06
CA ARG A 104 -7.14 -11.58 -0.24
C ARG A 104 -5.94 -12.12 0.51
N ILE A 105 -6.17 -13.14 1.33
CA ILE A 105 -5.15 -13.70 2.20
C ILE A 105 -4.98 -15.18 1.86
N ARG A 106 -3.72 -15.62 1.81
CA ARG A 106 -3.35 -17.03 1.80
C ARG A 106 -2.34 -17.25 2.90
N ALA A 107 -2.46 -18.31 3.67
CA ALA A 107 -1.54 -18.66 4.74
C ALA A 107 -1.52 -20.16 5.01
N GLY A 108 -0.44 -20.65 5.62
CA GLY A 108 -0.41 -22.00 6.17
C GLY A 108 -1.25 -22.11 7.44
N ARG A 109 -1.23 -21.06 8.26
CA ARG A 109 -1.99 -20.92 9.49
C ARG A 109 -2.38 -19.46 9.74
N ALA A 110 -3.56 -19.27 10.31
CA ALA A 110 -4.05 -17.97 10.76
C ALA A 110 -4.59 -18.09 12.18
N ARG A 111 -4.24 -17.14 13.07
CA ARG A 111 -4.86 -16.98 14.37
C ARG A 111 -5.33 -15.55 14.54
N LEU A 112 -6.53 -15.39 15.06
CA LEU A 112 -7.18 -14.10 15.26
C LEU A 112 -7.85 -14.06 16.62
N SER A 113 -7.68 -12.96 17.35
CA SER A 113 -8.52 -12.60 18.49
C SER A 113 -9.71 -11.80 17.97
N LEU A 114 -10.92 -12.29 18.23
CA LEU A 114 -12.18 -11.67 17.79
C LEU A 114 -12.56 -10.47 18.67
N GLU A 115 -11.95 -10.36 19.86
CA GLU A 115 -12.24 -9.30 20.82
C GLU A 115 -11.50 -8.00 20.47
N ASP A 116 -10.20 -8.10 20.19
CA ASP A 116 -9.32 -6.97 19.95
C ASP A 116 -8.82 -6.85 18.50
N GLU A 117 -9.27 -7.77 17.63
CA GLU A 117 -8.93 -7.83 16.21
C GLU A 117 -7.42 -7.94 15.93
N THR A 118 -6.66 -8.50 16.88
CA THR A 118 -5.24 -8.81 16.71
C THR A 118 -5.05 -10.24 16.26
N GLY A 119 -3.90 -10.55 15.66
CA GLY A 119 -3.63 -11.90 15.21
C GLY A 119 -2.36 -12.04 14.41
N PHE A 120 -2.14 -13.22 13.86
CA PHE A 120 -1.01 -13.47 12.99
C PHE A 120 -1.34 -14.51 11.91
N LEU A 121 -0.57 -14.43 10.83
CA LEU A 121 -0.52 -15.42 9.75
C LEU A 121 0.89 -16.01 9.71
N GLU A 122 1.00 -17.33 9.56
CA GLU A 122 2.25 -18.03 9.26
C GLU A 122 2.27 -18.39 7.77
N ASP A 123 3.42 -18.18 7.13
CA ASP A 123 3.62 -18.32 5.68
C ASP A 123 2.54 -17.53 4.90
N GLY A 124 2.37 -16.27 5.32
CA GLY A 124 1.27 -15.44 4.89
C GLY A 124 1.56 -14.65 3.61
N HIS A 125 0.56 -14.59 2.72
CA HIS A 125 0.52 -13.69 1.58
C HIS A 125 -0.78 -12.89 1.61
N VAL A 126 -0.66 -11.57 1.57
CA VAL A 126 -1.79 -10.64 1.62
C VAL A 126 -1.76 -9.77 0.37
N PHE A 127 -2.85 -9.74 -0.37
CA PHE A 127 -3.08 -8.80 -1.46
C PHE A 127 -4.16 -7.80 -1.05
N LEU A 128 -3.85 -6.51 -1.16
CA LEU A 128 -4.77 -5.40 -0.89
C LEU A 128 -5.24 -4.78 -2.20
N PRO A 129 -6.45 -5.11 -2.72
CA PRO A 129 -6.89 -4.70 -4.05
C PRO A 129 -6.91 -3.18 -4.27
N ARG A 130 -7.29 -2.41 -3.24
CA ARG A 130 -7.42 -0.95 -3.33
C ARG A 130 -6.09 -0.22 -3.50
N SER A 131 -5.06 -0.67 -2.82
CA SER A 131 -3.71 -0.10 -2.87
C SER A 131 -2.78 -0.85 -3.80
N ARG A 132 -3.19 -2.03 -4.29
CA ARG A 132 -2.42 -2.96 -5.12
C ARG A 132 -1.12 -3.43 -4.45
N PHE A 133 -1.06 -3.37 -3.12
CA PHE A 133 0.06 -3.92 -2.38
C PHE A 133 -0.08 -5.44 -2.25
N GLN A 134 1.02 -6.11 -2.46
CA GLN A 134 1.24 -7.52 -2.12
C GLN A 134 2.27 -7.58 -1.01
N LEU A 135 1.93 -8.25 0.06
CA LEU A 135 2.73 -8.46 1.24
C LEU A 135 2.90 -9.97 1.42
N GLY A 136 4.11 -10.43 1.66
CA GLY A 136 4.40 -11.82 1.98
C GLY A 136 5.44 -11.90 3.07
N GLY A 137 5.47 -12.98 3.82
CA GLY A 137 6.46 -13.20 4.85
C GLY A 137 6.22 -14.48 5.64
N GLU A 138 7.25 -14.90 6.38
CA GLU A 138 7.18 -16.07 7.25
C GLU A 138 6.12 -15.85 8.33
N ARG A 139 6.05 -14.61 8.85
CA ARG A 139 5.07 -14.24 9.87
C ARG A 139 4.56 -12.81 9.65
N LEU A 140 3.25 -12.68 9.52
CA LEU A 140 2.56 -11.40 9.46
C LEU A 140 1.71 -11.24 10.72
N GLU A 141 1.99 -10.23 11.53
CA GLU A 141 1.26 -9.92 12.76
C GLU A 141 0.38 -8.68 12.55
N LYS A 142 -0.88 -8.78 12.93
CA LYS A 142 -1.79 -7.65 13.04
C LYS A 142 -1.84 -7.21 14.49
N GLY A 143 -1.36 -6.00 14.77
CA GLY A 143 -1.47 -5.36 16.07
C GLY A 143 -2.79 -4.60 16.23
N PHE A 144 -2.90 -3.86 17.31
CA PHE A 144 -4.07 -3.01 17.56
C PHE A 144 -4.26 -1.96 16.46
N GLY A 145 -5.51 -1.68 16.13
CA GLY A 145 -5.87 -0.72 15.10
C GLY A 145 -5.48 -1.21 13.70
N GLN A 146 -4.70 -0.42 13.00
CA GLN A 146 -4.30 -0.68 11.61
C GLN A 146 -2.79 -0.90 11.47
N SER A 147 -2.16 -1.44 12.49
CA SER A 147 -0.72 -1.75 12.49
C SER A 147 -0.46 -3.21 12.11
N TYR A 148 0.56 -3.42 11.27
CA TYR A 148 0.98 -4.73 10.79
C TYR A 148 2.50 -4.80 10.88
N ARG A 149 2.99 -5.97 11.30
CA ARG A 149 4.41 -6.31 11.30
C ARG A 149 4.63 -7.55 10.47
N ILE A 150 5.65 -7.54 9.64
CA ILE A 150 6.01 -8.66 8.79
C ILE A 150 7.46 -9.00 9.05
N SER A 151 7.72 -10.23 9.46
CA SER A 151 9.06 -10.79 9.63
C SER A 151 9.47 -11.52 8.36
N ASP A 152 10.72 -11.36 7.94
CA ASP A 152 11.26 -11.87 6.68
C ASP A 152 10.32 -11.54 5.51
N GLY A 153 9.99 -10.24 5.42
CA GLY A 153 8.92 -9.75 4.60
C GLY A 153 9.31 -9.39 3.18
N VAL A 154 8.34 -9.53 2.29
CA VAL A 154 8.39 -9.05 0.91
C VAL A 154 7.24 -8.10 0.66
N LEU A 155 7.54 -6.96 0.06
CA LEU A 155 6.58 -5.95 -0.35
C LEU A 155 6.73 -5.66 -1.84
N THR A 156 5.62 -5.65 -2.58
CA THR A 156 5.58 -5.19 -3.98
C THR A 156 4.21 -4.63 -4.33
N THR A 157 4.12 -3.84 -5.40
CA THR A 157 2.85 -3.45 -6.04
C THR A 157 2.69 -4.07 -7.44
N CYS A 158 3.63 -4.93 -7.84
CA CYS A 158 3.55 -5.63 -9.12
C CYS A 158 2.52 -6.75 -9.04
N LEU A 159 1.55 -6.75 -9.94
CA LEU A 159 0.56 -7.81 -10.08
C LEU A 159 1.13 -8.91 -11.00
N CYS A 160 2.23 -9.52 -10.60
CA CYS A 160 2.81 -10.65 -11.31
C CYS A 160 2.13 -11.93 -10.80
N GLY A 161 1.81 -12.85 -11.72
CA GLY A 161 1.42 -14.21 -11.32
C GLY A 161 2.56 -14.92 -10.59
N GLU A 162 2.25 -16.00 -9.90
CA GLU A 162 3.23 -16.78 -9.11
C GLU A 162 4.45 -17.26 -9.95
N ASP A 163 4.31 -17.32 -11.27
CA ASP A 163 5.36 -17.79 -12.19
C ASP A 163 6.36 -16.71 -12.64
N HIS A 164 6.17 -15.46 -12.24
CA HIS A 164 7.01 -14.35 -12.70
C HIS A 164 7.52 -13.51 -11.53
N ALA A 165 8.84 -13.28 -11.53
CA ALA A 165 9.46 -12.35 -10.60
C ALA A 165 8.84 -10.95 -10.77
N PRO A 166 8.52 -10.26 -9.65
CA PRO A 166 7.99 -8.91 -9.71
C PRO A 166 9.01 -7.96 -10.37
N ASP A 167 8.51 -6.97 -11.11
CA ASP A 167 9.38 -5.96 -11.71
C ASP A 167 10.22 -5.23 -10.65
N TRP A 168 9.67 -5.07 -9.45
CA TRP A 168 10.40 -4.61 -8.28
C TRP A 168 9.82 -5.21 -7.00
N SER A 169 10.67 -5.40 -5.99
CA SER A 169 10.28 -5.82 -4.64
C SER A 169 11.22 -5.22 -3.60
N ILE A 170 10.73 -5.10 -2.38
CA ILE A 170 11.53 -4.81 -1.20
C ILE A 170 11.44 -6.04 -0.30
N HIS A 171 12.58 -6.63 0.00
CA HIS A 171 12.73 -7.67 1.00
C HIS A 171 13.29 -7.04 2.26
N GLY A 172 12.76 -7.34 3.43
CA GLY A 172 13.25 -6.80 4.69
C GLY A 172 13.14 -7.82 5.80
N GLU A 173 14.10 -7.78 6.73
CA GLU A 173 14.06 -8.61 7.93
C GLU A 173 12.82 -8.27 8.78
N GLU A 174 12.48 -6.99 8.85
CA GLU A 174 11.27 -6.51 9.50
C GLU A 174 10.64 -5.37 8.69
N ILE A 175 9.35 -5.51 8.41
CA ILE A 175 8.54 -4.49 7.73
C ILE A 175 7.37 -4.14 8.64
N ASP A 176 7.37 -2.93 9.20
CA ASP A 176 6.25 -2.38 9.94
C ASP A 176 5.38 -1.54 9.02
N ILE A 177 4.07 -1.76 9.06
CA ILE A 177 3.09 -1.05 8.24
C ILE A 177 2.03 -0.46 9.15
N GLU A 178 1.82 0.84 9.06
CA GLU A 178 0.71 1.53 9.68
C GLU A 178 -0.17 2.08 8.56
N LEU A 179 -1.38 1.52 8.40
CA LEU A 179 -2.31 2.00 7.37
C LEU A 179 -2.71 3.45 7.68
N ASP A 180 -2.78 4.26 6.62
CA ASP A 180 -2.94 5.72 6.69
C ASP A 180 -1.76 6.46 7.37
N GLY A 181 -0.63 5.77 7.57
CA GLY A 181 0.61 6.29 8.13
C GLY A 181 1.82 5.98 7.25
N PHE A 182 2.83 5.38 7.86
CA PHE A 182 4.10 5.05 7.20
C PHE A 182 4.39 3.55 7.25
N GLY A 183 4.98 3.03 6.16
CA GLY A 183 5.72 1.79 6.16
C GLY A 183 7.17 2.05 6.56
N ARG A 184 7.74 1.16 7.35
CA ARG A 184 9.16 1.16 7.75
C ARG A 184 9.75 -0.18 7.40
N VAL A 185 10.93 -0.17 6.81
CA VAL A 185 11.69 -1.38 6.49
C VAL A 185 13.02 -1.28 7.20
N ARG A 186 13.39 -2.35 7.89
CA ARG A 186 14.73 -2.56 8.45
C ARG A 186 15.46 -3.63 7.66
N ASP A 187 16.74 -3.41 7.45
CA ASP A 187 17.63 -4.30 6.70
C ASP A 187 17.03 -4.75 5.37
N GLY A 188 16.53 -3.74 4.64
CA GLY A 188 15.83 -3.91 3.38
C GLY A 188 16.76 -4.09 2.20
N VAL A 189 16.36 -4.92 1.24
CA VAL A 189 17.00 -5.06 -0.07
C VAL A 189 15.98 -4.75 -1.15
N PHE A 190 16.21 -3.66 -1.86
CA PHE A 190 15.42 -3.36 -3.06
C PHE A 190 15.91 -4.21 -4.22
N ARG A 191 14.99 -4.92 -4.85
CA ARG A 191 15.26 -5.81 -5.99
C ARG A 191 14.48 -5.37 -7.22
N VAL A 192 15.09 -5.57 -8.36
CA VAL A 192 14.46 -5.42 -9.69
C VAL A 192 14.58 -6.76 -10.40
N LYS A 193 13.44 -7.40 -10.71
CA LYS A 193 13.39 -8.76 -11.28
C LYS A 193 14.29 -9.73 -10.51
N ASP A 194 14.13 -9.77 -9.20
CA ASP A 194 14.90 -10.55 -8.24
C ASP A 194 16.41 -10.24 -8.13
N VAL A 195 16.93 -9.31 -8.94
CA VAL A 195 18.31 -8.86 -8.81
C VAL A 195 18.41 -7.81 -7.70
N PRO A 196 19.23 -8.01 -6.66
CA PRO A 196 19.43 -7.03 -5.61
C PRO A 196 20.19 -5.80 -6.16
N ILE A 197 19.56 -4.64 -6.08
CA ILE A 197 20.10 -3.39 -6.63
C ILE A 197 20.60 -2.45 -5.53
N LEU A 198 19.87 -2.40 -4.40
CA LEU A 198 20.16 -1.44 -3.34
C LEU A 198 19.87 -2.06 -1.99
N TYR A 199 20.84 -1.94 -1.06
CA TYR A 199 20.62 -2.24 0.35
C TYR A 199 20.14 -1.00 1.08
N LEU A 200 19.07 -1.16 1.87
CA LEU A 200 18.41 -0.13 2.64
C LEU A 200 18.46 -0.53 4.13
N PRO A 201 19.44 -0.07 4.90
CA PRO A 201 19.52 -0.41 6.34
C PRO A 201 18.28 0.07 7.10
N TYR A 202 17.71 1.18 6.64
CA TYR A 202 16.44 1.69 7.11
C TYR A 202 15.76 2.51 6.01
N ALA A 203 14.50 2.24 5.75
CA ALA A 203 13.69 3.01 4.80
C ALA A 203 12.29 3.26 5.36
N THR A 204 11.73 4.42 5.03
CA THR A 204 10.33 4.75 5.30
C THR A 204 9.64 5.16 4.03
N PHE A 205 8.37 4.76 3.89
CA PHE A 205 7.54 5.15 2.76
C PHE A 205 6.10 5.40 3.22
N PRO A 206 5.38 6.36 2.62
CA PRO A 206 4.02 6.65 3.01
C PRO A 206 3.07 5.55 2.50
N ILE A 207 2.21 5.04 3.39
CA ILE A 207 1.10 4.13 3.08
C ILE A 207 -0.21 4.89 3.24
N VAL A 208 -0.37 5.92 2.46
CA VAL A 208 -1.56 6.77 2.55
C VAL A 208 -2.34 6.75 1.25
N ARG A 209 -3.65 6.77 1.39
CA ARG A 209 -4.58 6.88 0.28
C ARG A 209 -4.72 8.30 -0.23
N GLU A 210 -4.36 9.27 0.59
CA GLU A 210 -4.43 10.68 0.25
C GLU A 210 -3.08 11.19 -0.27
N ARG A 211 -3.12 12.19 -1.14
CA ARG A 211 -1.91 12.84 -1.66
C ARG A 211 -1.16 13.49 -0.49
N GLN A 212 0.10 13.14 -0.32
CA GLN A 212 0.96 13.71 0.71
C GLN A 212 2.13 14.46 0.12
N SER A 213 2.53 15.52 0.83
CA SER A 213 3.75 16.26 0.51
C SER A 213 4.99 15.44 0.85
N GLY A 214 5.98 15.47 -0.03
CA GLY A 214 7.23 14.75 0.20
C GLY A 214 8.21 14.85 -0.96
N PHE A 215 9.43 14.41 -0.71
CA PHE A 215 10.44 14.31 -1.76
C PHE A 215 10.09 13.17 -2.71
N LEU A 216 10.15 13.47 -4.01
CA LEU A 216 10.03 12.45 -5.05
C LEU A 216 11.42 11.88 -5.38
N PHE A 217 11.44 10.75 -6.07
CA PHE A 217 12.70 10.13 -6.49
C PHE A 217 13.55 11.11 -7.29
N PRO A 218 14.82 11.28 -6.91
CA PRO A 218 15.72 12.15 -7.64
C PRO A 218 16.04 11.57 -9.02
N ARG A 219 16.32 12.44 -9.97
CA ARG A 219 16.78 12.07 -11.30
C ARG A 219 18.27 12.40 -11.43
N PHE A 220 19.02 11.46 -11.98
CA PHE A 220 20.45 11.58 -12.19
C PHE A 220 20.74 11.51 -13.70
N GLY A 221 21.75 12.22 -14.13
CA GLY A 221 22.24 12.19 -15.48
C GLY A 221 23.74 12.52 -15.58
N LEU A 222 24.34 12.14 -16.68
CA LEU A 222 25.71 12.51 -17.04
C LEU A 222 25.74 13.02 -18.45
N SER A 223 26.38 14.15 -18.67
CA SER A 223 26.55 14.77 -19.99
C SER A 223 27.91 15.41 -20.08
N ASN A 224 28.59 15.24 -21.22
CA ASN A 224 29.88 15.88 -21.46
C ASN A 224 29.81 17.43 -21.43
N ALA A 225 28.67 17.99 -21.85
CA ALA A 225 28.46 19.44 -21.87
C ALA A 225 27.95 20.01 -20.53
N ARG A 226 27.21 19.22 -19.74
CA ARG A 226 26.54 19.69 -18.50
C ARG A 226 27.13 19.12 -17.24
N GLY A 227 28.03 18.14 -17.35
CA GLY A 227 28.59 17.42 -16.22
C GLY A 227 27.59 16.45 -15.58
N PHE A 228 27.70 16.25 -14.29
CA PHE A 228 26.74 15.48 -13.51
C PHE A 228 25.47 16.31 -13.30
N GLN A 229 24.34 15.68 -13.58
CA GLN A 229 23.01 16.26 -13.42
C GLN A 229 22.31 15.61 -12.23
N TYR A 230 21.73 16.42 -11.37
CA TYR A 230 20.91 16.00 -10.23
C TYR A 230 19.66 16.86 -10.15
N VAL A 231 18.50 16.23 -10.20
CA VAL A 231 17.22 16.91 -10.03
C VAL A 231 16.48 16.30 -8.86
N GLN A 232 16.24 17.13 -7.84
CA GLN A 232 15.47 16.73 -6.66
C GLN A 232 14.10 17.41 -6.65
N PRO A 233 13.02 16.70 -7.01
CA PRO A 233 11.68 17.24 -6.88
C PRO A 233 11.14 17.06 -5.45
N PHE A 234 10.41 18.06 -4.98
CA PHE A 234 9.56 18.02 -3.80
C PHE A 234 8.11 18.25 -4.23
N TYR A 235 7.24 17.31 -3.94
CA TYR A 235 5.81 17.41 -4.18
C TYR A 235 5.12 18.03 -2.97
N TRP A 236 4.31 19.04 -3.18
CA TRP A 236 3.52 19.73 -2.17
C TRP A 236 2.03 19.55 -2.46
N ALA A 237 1.36 18.70 -1.67
CA ALA A 237 -0.08 18.56 -1.67
C ALA A 237 -0.68 19.73 -0.88
N ILE A 238 -1.18 20.76 -1.57
CA ILE A 238 -1.71 21.97 -0.94
C ILE A 238 -3.12 21.71 -0.43
N ASP A 239 -3.99 21.18 -1.31
CA ASP A 239 -5.35 20.78 -0.97
C ASP A 239 -5.84 19.66 -1.94
N LYS A 240 -7.15 19.30 -1.87
CA LYS A 240 -7.72 18.24 -2.71
C LYS A 240 -7.75 18.59 -4.20
N SER A 241 -7.73 19.88 -4.52
CA SER A 241 -7.87 20.39 -5.88
C SER A 241 -6.63 21.09 -6.41
N SER A 242 -5.60 21.26 -5.56
CA SER A 242 -4.35 21.91 -5.98
C SER A 242 -3.12 21.24 -5.40
N ASP A 243 -2.04 21.29 -6.15
CA ASP A 243 -0.72 20.81 -5.76
C ASP A 243 0.39 21.64 -6.42
N ALA A 244 1.58 21.50 -5.88
CA ALA A 244 2.78 22.06 -6.49
C ALA A 244 3.93 21.05 -6.48
N THR A 245 4.83 21.17 -7.46
CA THR A 245 6.10 20.46 -7.47
C THR A 245 7.23 21.46 -7.57
N ILE A 246 8.14 21.46 -6.62
CA ILE A 246 9.31 22.33 -6.60
C ILE A 246 10.53 21.45 -6.80
N SER A 247 11.33 21.74 -7.83
CA SER A 247 12.51 20.93 -8.18
C SER A 247 13.77 21.77 -8.13
N LEU A 248 14.76 21.28 -7.39
CA LEU A 248 16.14 21.76 -7.48
C LEU A 248 16.82 21.03 -8.62
N ASP A 249 17.39 21.77 -9.58
CA ASP A 249 18.11 21.25 -10.75
C ASP A 249 19.58 21.70 -10.68
N VAL A 250 20.48 20.74 -10.53
CA VAL A 250 21.93 20.99 -10.43
C VAL A 250 22.61 20.33 -11.61
N GLU A 251 23.27 21.12 -12.44
CA GLU A 251 24.16 20.68 -13.50
C GLU A 251 25.56 21.19 -13.20
N THR A 252 26.48 20.29 -12.81
CA THR A 252 27.77 20.68 -12.23
C THR A 252 28.64 21.54 -13.16
N SER A 253 28.52 21.38 -14.46
CA SER A 253 29.27 22.12 -15.47
C SER A 253 28.45 23.17 -16.23
N ALA A 254 27.20 23.44 -15.81
CA ALA A 254 26.35 24.36 -16.54
C ALA A 254 25.60 25.34 -15.66
N ARG A 255 24.77 24.87 -14.71
CA ARG A 255 23.82 25.74 -14.02
C ARG A 255 23.28 25.20 -12.72
N LEU A 256 22.71 26.10 -11.95
CA LEU A 256 21.82 25.80 -10.83
C LEU A 256 20.42 26.32 -11.17
N GLY A 257 19.42 25.47 -11.05
CA GLY A 257 18.03 25.78 -11.38
C GLY A 257 17.06 25.53 -10.25
N LEU A 258 15.99 26.31 -10.22
CA LEU A 258 14.81 26.09 -9.42
C LEU A 258 13.60 26.08 -10.33
N LEU A 259 12.84 24.97 -10.34
CA LEU A 259 11.64 24.84 -11.13
C LEU A 259 10.44 24.66 -10.19
N GLY A 260 9.35 25.36 -10.49
CA GLY A 260 8.09 25.24 -9.79
C GLY A 260 6.97 24.95 -10.78
N GLU A 261 6.15 23.95 -10.48
CA GLU A 261 4.91 23.68 -11.19
C GLU A 261 3.77 23.72 -10.19
N TYR A 262 2.79 24.57 -10.41
CA TYR A 262 1.55 24.63 -9.66
C TYR A 262 0.39 24.16 -10.52
N ARG A 263 -0.42 23.24 -10.02
CA ARG A 263 -1.59 22.67 -10.74
C ARG A 263 -2.84 22.87 -9.90
N TYR A 264 -3.95 23.17 -10.57
CA TYR A 264 -5.24 23.31 -9.91
C TYR A 264 -6.37 22.80 -10.78
N ALA A 265 -7.42 22.31 -10.12
CA ALA A 265 -8.67 21.89 -10.75
C ALA A 265 -9.83 22.53 -9.98
N LEU A 266 -10.57 23.43 -10.64
CA LEU A 266 -11.74 24.11 -10.08
C LEU A 266 -13.01 23.27 -10.25
N SER A 267 -13.09 22.50 -11.35
CA SER A 267 -14.16 21.55 -11.65
C SER A 267 -13.59 20.43 -12.54
N PRO A 268 -14.35 19.37 -12.87
CA PRO A 268 -13.91 18.35 -13.82
C PRO A 268 -13.52 18.90 -15.20
N GLU A 269 -14.06 20.05 -15.57
CA GLU A 269 -13.88 20.68 -16.88
C GLU A 269 -12.91 21.88 -16.83
N ALA A 270 -12.80 22.55 -15.66
CA ALA A 270 -12.01 23.74 -15.46
C ALA A 270 -10.77 23.49 -14.59
N GLY A 271 -9.60 23.83 -15.07
CA GLY A 271 -8.35 23.68 -14.36
C GLY A 271 -7.19 24.29 -15.12
N GLY A 272 -5.99 24.22 -14.55
CA GLY A 272 -4.82 24.75 -15.20
C GLY A 272 -3.53 24.41 -14.47
N ASN A 273 -2.43 24.87 -15.07
CA ASN A 273 -1.12 24.83 -14.46
C ASN A 273 -0.36 26.13 -14.68
N LEU A 274 0.53 26.42 -13.75
CA LEU A 274 1.51 27.49 -13.81
C LEU A 274 2.88 26.88 -13.59
N THR A 275 3.77 27.05 -14.55
CA THR A 275 5.16 26.63 -14.46
C THR A 275 6.06 27.87 -14.38
N ALA A 276 6.92 27.90 -13.37
CA ALA A 276 7.93 28.92 -13.20
C ALA A 276 9.32 28.27 -13.17
N SER A 277 10.30 28.89 -13.79
CA SER A 277 11.68 28.44 -13.71
C SER A 277 12.64 29.60 -13.51
N TYR A 278 13.67 29.32 -12.73
CA TYR A 278 14.82 30.22 -12.55
C TYR A 278 16.09 29.39 -12.70
N PHE A 279 17.03 29.91 -13.50
CA PHE A 279 18.34 29.31 -13.70
C PHE A 279 19.43 30.36 -13.51
N ASN A 280 20.46 29.98 -12.78
CA ASN A 280 21.70 30.71 -12.69
C ASN A 280 22.78 29.93 -13.45
N GLU A 281 23.24 30.50 -14.56
CA GLU A 281 24.19 29.93 -15.52
C GLU A 281 25.64 30.31 -15.15
N LYS A 282 26.08 30.09 -13.92
CA LYS A 282 27.39 30.53 -13.43
C LYS A 282 28.58 29.95 -14.17
N ILE A 283 28.37 28.85 -14.86
CA ILE A 283 29.46 28.06 -15.45
C ILE A 283 29.53 28.28 -16.95
N GLY A 284 28.67 29.13 -17.51
CA GLY A 284 28.66 29.51 -18.92
C GLY A 284 29.33 30.85 -19.23
N GLY A 285 29.80 31.55 -18.20
CA GLY A 285 30.17 32.96 -18.29
C GLY A 285 31.42 33.31 -19.12
N ASP A 286 32.23 32.33 -19.49
CA ASP A 286 33.44 32.58 -20.27
C ASP A 286 33.63 31.56 -21.40
N ARG A 287 32.71 31.59 -22.34
CA ARG A 287 32.86 30.91 -23.63
C ARG A 287 33.33 31.82 -24.73
N SER A 288 34.12 32.80 -24.38
CA SER A 288 34.69 33.74 -25.38
C SER A 288 35.62 33.05 -26.37
N ASP A 289 36.05 31.83 -26.15
CA ASP A 289 37.00 31.11 -26.99
C ASP A 289 36.37 29.98 -27.84
N GLU A 290 35.07 29.71 -27.72
CA GLU A 290 34.40 28.77 -28.61
C GLU A 290 33.92 29.46 -29.85
N VAL A 291 34.44 29.07 -31.03
CA VAL A 291 34.06 29.61 -32.34
C VAL A 291 32.54 29.40 -32.54
N VAL A 292 31.79 30.41 -32.20
CA VAL A 292 30.37 30.49 -32.49
C VAL A 292 30.22 30.72 -34.00
N ASP A 293 29.33 29.96 -34.67
CA ASP A 293 28.98 30.18 -36.06
C ASP A 293 28.66 31.67 -36.26
N PRO A 294 29.40 32.40 -37.13
CA PRO A 294 29.25 33.84 -37.31
C PRO A 294 27.87 34.25 -37.87
N ASN A 295 27.04 33.27 -38.27
CA ASN A 295 25.66 33.50 -38.71
C ASN A 295 24.63 33.38 -37.59
N ILE A 296 25.03 32.91 -36.40
CA ILE A 296 24.17 32.92 -35.22
C ILE A 296 24.47 34.22 -34.47
N VAL A 297 23.55 35.18 -34.53
CA VAL A 297 23.57 36.34 -33.64
C VAL A 297 23.44 35.78 -32.22
N ASP A 298 24.58 35.66 -31.53
CA ASP A 298 24.67 35.09 -30.22
C ASP A 298 23.78 35.88 -29.24
N PRO A 299 22.68 35.35 -28.79
CA PRO A 299 22.05 35.93 -27.63
C PRO A 299 23.00 35.65 -26.48
N VAL A 300 23.65 36.64 -25.93
CA VAL A 300 24.33 36.57 -24.66
C VAL A 300 23.38 35.88 -23.68
N ILE A 301 23.65 34.62 -23.38
CA ILE A 301 22.80 33.89 -22.42
C ILE A 301 22.99 34.60 -21.09
N PRO A 302 21.96 35.28 -20.55
CA PRO A 302 22.12 36.02 -19.33
C PRO A 302 22.43 35.04 -18.20
N GLU A 303 23.31 35.42 -17.29
CA GLU A 303 23.68 34.63 -16.12
C GLU A 303 22.43 34.19 -15.32
N ASN A 304 21.42 35.04 -15.27
CA ASN A 304 20.17 34.76 -14.59
C ASN A 304 19.03 34.72 -15.62
N ARG A 305 18.35 33.59 -15.69
CA ARG A 305 17.18 33.42 -16.56
C ARG A 305 15.98 32.97 -15.76
N TRP A 306 14.84 33.56 -16.08
CA TRP A 306 13.58 33.11 -15.52
C TRP A 306 12.50 32.99 -16.59
N SER A 307 11.54 32.14 -16.38
CA SER A 307 10.35 32.04 -17.21
C SER A 307 9.13 31.71 -16.35
N VAL A 308 7.97 32.19 -16.77
CA VAL A 308 6.68 31.85 -16.21
C VAL A 308 5.72 31.57 -17.34
N ILE A 309 5.11 30.39 -17.33
CA ILE A 309 4.17 29.94 -18.37
C ILE A 309 2.94 29.41 -17.64
N GLY A 310 1.77 29.92 -18.01
CA GLY A 310 0.50 29.48 -17.45
C GLY A 310 -0.43 28.95 -18.53
N TYR A 311 -1.19 27.92 -18.17
CA TYR A 311 -2.26 27.37 -18.98
C TYR A 311 -3.53 27.24 -18.14
N HIS A 312 -4.65 27.67 -18.69
CA HIS A 312 -5.97 27.51 -18.09
C HIS A 312 -6.96 26.95 -19.12
N ARG A 313 -7.72 25.95 -18.72
CA ARG A 313 -8.84 25.39 -19.48
C ARG A 313 -10.13 25.66 -18.72
N GLN A 314 -11.13 26.11 -19.44
CA GLN A 314 -12.45 26.45 -18.93
C GLN A 314 -13.53 25.74 -19.75
#